data_c9c5f5417cfeec14761c1cfd95a86a1d
#
_entry.id   c9c5f5417cfeec14761c1cfd95a86a1d
#
_cell.length_a   1.000
_cell.length_b   1.000
_cell.length_c   1.000
_cell.angle_alpha   90.00
_cell.angle_beta   90.00
_cell.angle_gamma   90.00
#
_symmetry.space_group_name_H-M   'P 1'
#
loop_
_entity.id
_entity.type
_entity.pdbx_description
1 polymer ?
#
loop_
_entity_poly.entity_id
_entity_poly.type
_entity_poly.pdbx_seq_one_letter_code
_entity_poly.pdbx_strand_id
1 'polypeptide(L)'
;MCDVISVTVPLVESKVIKAIALLSPQRSPAMPYLATAHEQGLKDFDTDGWNAFFFPKGVPEAIVQRLARAVNEIVEEPAMRERLEALGLSLPAPDRRGPEVLDRLVRSDLVNLAAPVKASGAVAE
;
A
#
# COMPACT_ATOMS: atom_id res chain seq x y z
N MET A 1 -11.38 3.14 13.80
CA MET A 1 -9.96 3.17 13.46
C MET A 1 -9.83 2.75 12.01
N CYS A 2 -9.05 3.44 11.22
CA CYS A 2 -8.62 3.07 9.89
C CYS A 2 -7.10 2.88 9.96
N ASP A 3 -6.60 1.73 9.51
CA ASP A 3 -5.18 1.39 9.64
C ASP A 3 -4.76 0.39 8.55
N VAL A 4 -3.47 0.19 8.39
CA VAL A 4 -2.93 -0.73 7.38
C VAL A 4 -3.18 -2.18 7.75
N ILE A 5 -3.43 -3.00 6.74
CA ILE A 5 -3.84 -4.40 6.91
C ILE A 5 -2.80 -5.23 7.67
N SER A 6 -1.52 -5.01 7.44
CA SER A 6 -0.43 -5.73 8.12
C SER A 6 -0.39 -5.53 9.63
N VAL A 7 -0.93 -4.43 10.14
CA VAL A 7 -1.08 -4.16 11.58
C VAL A 7 -2.39 -4.73 12.11
N THR A 8 -3.44 -4.71 11.30
CA THR A 8 -4.80 -5.08 11.78
C THR A 8 -5.07 -6.58 11.73
N VAL A 9 -4.47 -7.34 10.81
CA VAL A 9 -4.67 -8.81 10.71
C VAL A 9 -4.46 -9.52 12.05
N PRO A 10 -3.33 -9.37 12.75
CA PRO A 10 -3.11 -10.07 14.02
C PRO A 10 -4.13 -9.69 15.10
N LEU A 11 -4.60 -8.44 15.11
CA LEU A 11 -5.59 -7.95 16.08
C LEU A 11 -6.99 -8.50 15.80
N VAL A 12 -7.33 -8.69 14.52
CA VAL A 12 -8.59 -9.33 14.12
C VAL A 12 -8.57 -10.83 14.45
N GLU A 13 -7.48 -11.52 14.12
CA GLU A 13 -7.31 -12.94 14.42
C GLU A 13 -7.36 -13.25 15.90
N SER A 14 -6.74 -12.40 16.73
CA SER A 14 -6.81 -12.50 18.20
C SER A 14 -8.14 -12.00 18.78
N LYS A 15 -9.09 -11.57 17.94
CA LYS A 15 -10.43 -11.08 18.35
C LYS A 15 -10.40 -9.84 19.25
N VAL A 16 -9.31 -9.09 19.25
CA VAL A 16 -9.18 -7.82 19.98
C VAL A 16 -10.00 -6.72 19.31
N ILE A 17 -10.04 -6.74 17.97
CA ILE A 17 -10.86 -5.81 17.18
C ILE A 17 -11.71 -6.58 16.16
N LYS A 18 -12.77 -5.93 15.69
CA LYS A 18 -13.63 -6.42 14.60
C LYS A 18 -13.35 -5.60 13.36
N ALA A 19 -12.95 -6.26 12.26
CA ALA A 19 -12.88 -5.62 10.96
C ALA A 19 -14.27 -5.39 10.37
N ILE A 20 -14.49 -4.25 9.73
CA ILE A 20 -15.76 -3.87 9.13
C ILE A 20 -15.68 -3.96 7.60
N ALA A 21 -14.66 -3.40 7.00
CA ALA A 21 -14.44 -3.38 5.55
C ALA A 21 -12.97 -3.20 5.21
N LEU A 22 -12.59 -3.64 4.01
CA LEU A 22 -11.35 -3.25 3.35
C LEU A 22 -11.60 -1.99 2.52
N LEU A 23 -10.63 -1.07 2.53
CA LEU A 23 -10.72 0.18 1.76
C LEU A 23 -10.05 0.07 0.39
N SER A 24 -9.38 -1.05 0.12
CA SER A 24 -8.84 -1.40 -1.21
C SER A 24 -9.96 -1.80 -2.18
N PRO A 25 -9.76 -1.63 -3.51
CA PRO A 25 -10.75 -2.02 -4.51
C PRO A 25 -11.00 -3.53 -4.57
N GLN A 26 -10.05 -4.33 -4.09
CA GLN A 26 -10.12 -5.79 -4.10
C GLN A 26 -9.96 -6.36 -2.69
N ARG A 27 -10.53 -7.54 -2.46
CA ARG A 27 -10.34 -8.26 -1.21
C ARG A 27 -8.90 -8.70 -1.03
N SER A 28 -8.42 -8.65 0.20
CA SER A 28 -7.08 -9.15 0.54
C SER A 28 -7.06 -10.67 0.68
N PRO A 29 -6.05 -11.35 0.14
CA PRO A 29 -5.82 -12.77 0.42
C PRO A 29 -5.67 -13.10 1.91
N ALA A 30 -5.16 -12.17 2.71
CA ALA A 30 -5.03 -12.35 4.16
C ALA A 30 -6.38 -12.30 4.90
N MET A 31 -7.40 -11.66 4.34
CA MET A 31 -8.77 -11.63 4.90
C MET A 31 -9.81 -11.81 3.79
N PRO A 32 -9.89 -12.97 3.13
CA PRO A 32 -10.77 -13.18 1.97
C PRO A 32 -12.26 -13.11 2.32
N TYR A 33 -12.59 -13.31 3.57
CA TYR A 33 -13.97 -13.21 4.09
C TYR A 33 -14.44 -11.76 4.30
N LEU A 34 -13.52 -10.80 4.37
CA LEU A 34 -13.86 -9.40 4.61
C LEU A 34 -14.21 -8.70 3.31
N ALA A 35 -15.41 -8.17 3.22
CA ALA A 35 -15.86 -7.42 2.06
C ALA A 35 -15.16 -6.05 1.97
N THR A 36 -15.00 -5.55 0.76
CA THR A 36 -14.50 -4.20 0.53
C THR A 36 -15.57 -3.15 0.84
N ALA A 37 -15.19 -1.91 1.10
CA ALA A 37 -16.11 -0.80 1.27
C ALA A 37 -16.98 -0.60 0.03
N HIS A 38 -16.41 -0.79 -1.17
CA HIS A 38 -17.12 -0.73 -2.43
C HIS A 38 -18.22 -1.80 -2.53
N GLU A 39 -17.93 -3.07 -2.17
CA GLU A 39 -18.91 -4.15 -2.11
C GLU A 39 -20.04 -3.86 -1.10
N GLN A 40 -19.75 -3.08 -0.07
CA GLN A 40 -20.72 -2.67 0.96
C GLN A 40 -21.47 -1.38 0.61
N GLY A 41 -21.31 -0.85 -0.61
CA GLY A 41 -22.07 0.29 -1.13
C GLY A 41 -21.37 1.65 -1.04
N LEU A 42 -20.19 1.76 -0.45
CA LEU A 42 -19.38 2.98 -0.46
C LEU A 42 -18.60 3.04 -1.78
N LYS A 43 -19.26 3.54 -2.82
CA LYS A 43 -18.66 3.66 -4.15
C LYS A 43 -17.64 4.81 -4.20
N ASP A 44 -16.70 4.72 -5.13
CA ASP A 44 -15.68 5.74 -5.41
C ASP A 44 -14.79 6.10 -4.20
N PHE A 45 -14.72 5.21 -3.22
CA PHE A 45 -13.85 5.32 -2.06
C PHE A 45 -12.75 4.25 -2.16
N ASP A 46 -11.59 4.69 -2.61
CA ASP A 46 -10.39 3.88 -2.74
C ASP A 46 -9.24 4.61 -2.04
N THR A 47 -8.76 4.02 -0.96
CA THR A 47 -7.62 4.52 -0.18
C THR A 47 -6.66 3.38 0.06
N ASP A 48 -6.10 2.85 -1.01
CA ASP A 48 -5.06 1.82 -0.90
C ASP A 48 -3.73 2.46 -0.48
N GLY A 49 -3.11 1.89 0.54
CA GLY A 49 -1.81 2.33 1.02
C GLY A 49 -0.69 1.62 0.24
N TRP A 50 0.42 2.31 0.04
CA TRP A 50 1.59 1.74 -0.59
C TRP A 50 2.86 1.99 0.24
N ASN A 51 3.87 1.13 0.06
CA ASN A 51 5.18 1.25 0.69
C ASN A 51 6.25 1.40 -0.39
N ALA A 52 7.21 2.29 -0.16
CA ALA A 52 8.31 2.53 -1.09
C ALA A 52 9.60 2.93 -0.37
N PHE A 53 10.72 2.77 -1.07
CA PHE A 53 12.02 3.27 -0.64
C PHE A 53 12.28 4.64 -1.29
N PHE A 54 12.80 5.56 -0.49
CA PHE A 54 13.19 6.89 -0.94
C PHE A 54 14.65 7.15 -0.59
N PHE A 55 15.32 7.87 -1.46
CA PHE A 55 16.64 8.40 -1.21
C PHE A 55 16.61 9.92 -0.96
N PRO A 56 17.57 10.46 -0.24
CA PRO A 56 17.78 11.91 -0.18
C PRO A 56 18.02 12.47 -1.58
N LYS A 57 17.74 13.77 -1.76
CA LYS A 57 18.01 14.47 -3.02
C LYS A 57 19.50 14.42 -3.36
N GLY A 58 19.82 14.16 -4.63
CA GLY A 58 21.19 14.20 -5.15
C GLY A 58 21.91 12.84 -5.16
N VAL A 59 21.22 11.75 -4.81
CA VAL A 59 21.80 10.41 -4.97
C VAL A 59 21.95 10.09 -6.47
N PRO A 60 23.12 9.55 -6.89
CA PRO A 60 23.36 9.18 -8.29
C PRO A 60 22.33 8.15 -8.79
N GLU A 61 21.84 8.36 -10.02
CA GLU A 61 20.84 7.50 -10.66
C GLU A 61 21.26 6.01 -10.64
N ALA A 62 22.54 5.72 -10.84
CA ALA A 62 23.06 4.35 -10.80
C ALA A 62 22.78 3.62 -9.47
N ILE A 63 22.75 4.34 -8.35
CA ILE A 63 22.42 3.79 -7.02
C ILE A 63 20.93 3.51 -6.93
N VAL A 64 20.10 4.45 -7.41
CA VAL A 64 18.63 4.29 -7.45
C VAL A 64 18.26 3.05 -8.27
N GLN A 65 18.83 2.92 -9.46
CA GLN A 65 18.56 1.77 -10.34
C GLN A 65 19.10 0.45 -9.78
N ARG A 66 20.21 0.48 -9.05
CA ARG A 66 20.73 -0.72 -8.37
C ARG A 66 19.77 -1.20 -7.29
N LEU A 67 19.25 -0.29 -6.45
CA LEU A 67 18.24 -0.66 -5.45
C LEU A 67 16.96 -1.17 -6.09
N ALA A 68 16.45 -0.48 -7.11
CA ALA A 68 15.23 -0.88 -7.81
C ALA A 68 15.34 -2.31 -8.38
N ARG A 69 16.50 -2.66 -9.00
CA ARG A 69 16.74 -4.04 -9.47
C ARG A 69 16.77 -5.03 -8.32
N ALA A 70 17.52 -4.76 -7.26
CA ALA A 70 17.61 -5.66 -6.11
C ALA A 70 16.23 -5.90 -5.46
N VAL A 71 15.41 -4.85 -5.29
CA VAL A 71 14.04 -4.99 -4.78
C VAL A 71 13.20 -5.85 -5.71
N ASN A 72 13.25 -5.62 -7.04
CA ASN A 72 12.52 -6.43 -8.00
C ASN A 72 12.92 -7.90 -7.96
N GLU A 73 14.21 -8.20 -7.85
CA GLU A 73 14.72 -9.58 -7.73
C GLU A 73 14.17 -10.25 -6.45
N ILE A 74 14.27 -9.57 -5.31
CA ILE A 74 13.85 -10.12 -4.01
C ILE A 74 12.33 -10.38 -3.98
N VAL A 75 11.51 -9.47 -4.50
CA VAL A 75 10.04 -9.66 -4.47
C VAL A 75 9.53 -10.73 -5.45
N GLU A 76 10.36 -11.17 -6.39
CA GLU A 76 10.04 -12.31 -7.24
C GLU A 76 10.40 -13.66 -6.58
N GLU A 77 11.17 -13.66 -5.49
CA GLU A 77 11.46 -14.88 -4.74
C GLU A 77 10.18 -15.43 -4.08
N PRO A 78 9.86 -16.74 -4.26
CA PRO A 78 8.62 -17.31 -3.72
C PRO A 78 8.47 -17.10 -2.21
N ALA A 79 9.53 -17.32 -1.44
CA ALA A 79 9.51 -17.17 0.02
C ALA A 79 9.23 -15.72 0.46
N MET A 80 9.75 -14.73 -0.29
CA MET A 80 9.47 -13.32 -0.02
C MET A 80 8.02 -12.98 -0.36
N ARG A 81 7.52 -13.46 -1.50
CA ARG A 81 6.14 -13.27 -1.93
C ARG A 81 5.16 -13.84 -0.91
N GLU A 82 5.33 -15.08 -0.49
CA GLU A 82 4.50 -15.70 0.55
C GLU A 82 4.50 -14.89 1.86
N ARG A 83 5.66 -14.38 2.26
CA ARG A 83 5.78 -13.58 3.47
C ARG A 83 5.03 -12.24 3.37
N LEU A 84 5.12 -11.57 2.22
CA LEU A 84 4.41 -10.31 2.00
C LEU A 84 2.89 -10.52 1.92
N GLU A 85 2.44 -11.57 1.24
CA GLU A 85 1.03 -11.96 1.18
C GLU A 85 0.46 -12.33 2.56
N ALA A 86 1.22 -13.04 3.38
CA ALA A 86 0.83 -13.34 4.77
C ALA A 86 0.65 -12.08 5.63
N LEU A 87 1.38 -11.00 5.31
CA LEU A 87 1.20 -9.68 5.93
C LEU A 87 0.06 -8.86 5.29
N GLY A 88 -0.66 -9.43 4.33
CA GLY A 88 -1.74 -8.77 3.61
C GLY A 88 -1.27 -7.76 2.56
N LEU A 89 0.02 -7.75 2.24
CA LEU A 89 0.58 -6.86 1.22
C LEU A 89 0.43 -7.49 -0.16
N SER A 90 -0.04 -6.70 -1.11
CA SER A 90 -0.12 -7.09 -2.52
C SER A 90 1.07 -6.55 -3.29
N LEU A 91 1.71 -7.40 -4.10
CA LEU A 91 2.78 -6.96 -4.98
C LEU A 91 2.20 -6.39 -6.27
N PRO A 92 2.58 -5.17 -6.67
CA PRO A 92 2.18 -4.64 -7.97
C PRO A 92 2.78 -5.48 -9.09
N ALA A 93 2.10 -5.53 -10.24
CA ALA A 93 2.63 -6.19 -11.43
C ALA A 93 3.99 -5.58 -11.85
N PRO A 94 4.88 -6.33 -12.52
CA PRO A 94 6.23 -5.87 -12.85
C PRO A 94 6.29 -4.53 -13.60
N ASP A 95 5.34 -4.28 -14.50
CA ASP A 95 5.18 -3.03 -15.25
C ASP A 95 4.72 -1.84 -14.40
N ARG A 96 4.27 -2.11 -13.19
CA ARG A 96 3.84 -1.12 -12.20
C ARG A 96 4.86 -0.90 -11.07
N ARG A 97 6.11 -1.23 -11.31
CA ARG A 97 7.24 -1.08 -10.37
C ARG A 97 8.31 -0.17 -10.96
N GLY A 98 9.11 0.43 -10.11
CA GLY A 98 10.27 1.21 -10.50
C GLY A 98 10.18 2.69 -10.19
N PRO A 99 11.30 3.41 -10.31
CA PRO A 99 11.41 4.81 -9.89
C PRO A 99 10.44 5.74 -10.60
N GLU A 100 10.27 5.60 -11.92
CA GLU A 100 9.37 6.45 -12.71
C GLU A 100 7.89 6.21 -12.37
N VAL A 101 7.54 4.96 -12.07
CA VAL A 101 6.16 4.63 -11.63
C VAL A 101 5.89 5.25 -10.27
N LEU A 102 6.85 5.12 -9.35
CA LEU A 102 6.75 5.71 -8.01
C LEU A 102 6.66 7.25 -8.08
N ASP A 103 7.45 7.92 -8.90
CA ASP A 103 7.38 9.38 -9.08
C ASP A 103 5.98 9.82 -9.55
N ARG A 104 5.41 9.12 -10.54
CA ARG A 104 4.04 9.41 -11.01
C ARG A 104 3.00 9.18 -9.92
N LEU A 105 3.12 8.09 -9.15
CA LEU A 105 2.21 7.76 -8.06
C LEU A 105 2.23 8.85 -6.98
N VAL A 106 3.42 9.24 -6.52
CA VAL A 106 3.59 10.30 -5.52
C VAL A 106 2.97 11.62 -6.00
N ARG A 107 3.22 12.01 -7.26
CA ARG A 107 2.63 13.24 -7.83
C ARG A 107 1.11 13.18 -7.90
N SER A 108 0.58 12.04 -8.29
CA SER A 108 -0.87 11.82 -8.33
C SER A 108 -1.48 11.94 -6.93
N ASP A 109 -0.89 11.29 -5.93
CA ASP A 109 -1.39 11.30 -4.57
C ASP A 109 -1.30 12.69 -3.93
N LEU A 110 -0.24 13.44 -4.19
CA LEU A 110 -0.13 14.83 -3.74
C LEU A 110 -1.28 15.70 -4.26
N VAL A 111 -1.76 15.44 -5.47
CA VAL A 111 -2.92 16.17 -6.03
C VAL A 111 -4.22 15.64 -5.46
N ASN A 112 -4.41 14.34 -5.47
CA ASN A 112 -5.69 13.70 -5.11
C ASN A 112 -5.99 13.83 -3.61
N LEU A 113 -4.98 13.75 -2.76
CA LEU A 113 -5.12 13.81 -1.31
C LEU A 113 -5.07 15.23 -0.73
N ALA A 114 -4.69 16.24 -1.52
CA ALA A 114 -4.55 17.61 -1.04
C ALA A 114 -5.86 18.16 -0.42
N ALA A 115 -6.98 17.96 -1.09
CA ALA A 115 -8.26 18.45 -0.62
C ALA A 115 -8.79 17.69 0.62
N PRO A 116 -8.79 16.33 0.66
CA PRO A 116 -9.13 15.57 1.85
C PRO A 116 -8.25 15.88 3.06
N VAL A 117 -6.94 15.97 2.88
CA VAL A 117 -6.00 16.30 3.96
C VAL A 117 -6.28 17.69 4.52
N LYS A 118 -6.49 18.69 3.66
CA LYS A 118 -6.86 20.03 4.09
C LYS A 118 -8.21 20.06 4.85
N ALA A 119 -9.18 19.30 4.38
CA ALA A 119 -10.50 19.23 5.00
C ALA A 119 -10.46 18.52 6.37
N SER A 120 -9.55 17.56 6.57
CA SER A 120 -9.39 16.87 7.85
C SER A 120 -8.75 17.71 8.95
N GLY A 121 -8.14 18.85 8.61
CA GLY A 121 -7.36 19.67 9.54
C GLY A 121 -6.04 19.05 9.98
N ALA A 122 -5.59 17.97 9.32
CA ALA A 122 -4.30 17.35 9.60
C ALA A 122 -3.15 18.32 9.28
N VAL A 123 -2.25 18.50 10.24
CA VAL A 123 -1.05 19.33 10.11
C VAL A 123 0.15 18.39 10.23
N ALA A 124 1.11 18.51 9.32
CA ALA A 124 2.40 17.83 9.49
C ALA A 124 3.17 18.51 10.64
N GLU A 125 3.54 17.73 11.66
CA GLU A 125 4.44 18.16 12.73
C GLU A 125 5.90 18.08 12.29
#